data_c194ee791dc5759edc5e38c9d5bc08ca
#
_entry.id   c194ee791dc5759edc5e38c9d5bc08ca
#
_cell.length_a   1.000
_cell.length_b   1.000
_cell.length_c   1.000
_cell.angle_alpha   90.00
_cell.angle_beta   90.00
_cell.angle_gamma   90.00
#
_symmetry.space_group_name_H-M   'P 1'
#
loop_
_entity.id
_entity.type
_entity.pdbx_description
1 polymer ?
#
loop_
_entity_poly.entity_id
_entity_poly.type
_entity_poly.pdbx_seq_one_letter_code
_entity_poly.pdbx_strand_id
1 'polypeptide(L)'
;APFLSFLALSTAALVAVAAVLPPSFQPVGGITTLGVQTWMPDNSTTPAAATYKLGAGEATLNLARITSDADRMPMSAAVSMGELTVIVPAGLTVQVEASAGLGDVSERTLKPGETLPANSGGKAAGTTTLGSGAQIARTLLVGSGDPDVVVTAKVGLGEILVVRPDGTPITDLTTTGARS
;
A
#
# COMPACT_ATOMS: atom_id res chain seq x y z
N ALA A 1 3.03 7.43 41.86
CA ALA A 1 3.51 7.18 40.52
C ALA A 1 2.39 6.69 39.56
N PRO A 2 1.40 7.52 39.17
CA PRO A 2 0.31 7.06 38.30
C PRO A 2 0.76 6.88 36.84
N PHE A 3 1.88 7.47 36.43
CA PHE A 3 2.36 7.42 35.05
C PHE A 3 2.86 6.03 34.61
N LEU A 4 3.48 5.26 35.50
CA LEU A 4 3.96 3.92 35.21
C LEU A 4 2.83 2.91 35.05
N SER A 5 1.71 3.11 35.74
CA SER A 5 0.53 2.25 35.61
C SER A 5 -0.19 2.47 34.27
N PHE A 6 -0.16 3.69 33.73
CA PHE A 6 -0.77 4.00 32.43
C PHE A 6 0.03 3.40 31.26
N LEU A 7 1.36 3.39 31.36
CA LEU A 7 2.24 2.80 30.36
C LEU A 7 2.11 1.26 30.31
N ALA A 8 1.96 0.63 31.46
CA ALA A 8 1.76 -0.81 31.55
C ALA A 8 0.40 -1.26 30.99
N LEU A 9 -0.65 -0.44 31.18
CA LEU A 9 -1.97 -0.74 30.66
C LEU A 9 -2.05 -0.58 29.14
N SER A 10 -1.34 0.41 28.57
CA SER A 10 -1.31 0.62 27.13
C SER A 10 -0.54 -0.48 26.38
N THR A 11 0.55 -1.00 26.94
CA THR A 11 1.28 -2.14 26.37
C THR A 11 0.50 -3.45 26.46
N ALA A 12 -0.25 -3.68 27.54
CA ALA A 12 -1.11 -4.86 27.68
C ALA A 12 -2.29 -4.85 26.70
N ALA A 13 -2.88 -3.68 26.41
CA ALA A 13 -3.94 -3.54 25.44
C ALA A 13 -3.46 -3.78 23.99
N LEU A 14 -2.23 -3.38 23.66
CA LEU A 14 -1.64 -3.60 22.34
C LEU A 14 -1.36 -5.09 22.07
N VAL A 15 -0.91 -5.83 23.08
CA VAL A 15 -0.67 -7.28 22.99
C VAL A 15 -1.99 -8.05 22.92
N ALA A 16 -3.04 -7.60 23.62
CA ALA A 16 -4.34 -8.26 23.62
C ALA A 16 -5.06 -8.10 22.25
N VAL A 17 -4.87 -6.98 21.56
CA VAL A 17 -5.43 -6.78 20.21
C VAL A 17 -4.79 -7.72 19.18
N ALA A 18 -3.49 -7.98 19.29
CA ALA A 18 -2.80 -8.91 18.40
C ALA A 18 -3.27 -10.37 18.53
N ALA A 19 -3.77 -10.76 19.71
CA ALA A 19 -4.24 -12.14 19.99
C ALA A 19 -5.67 -12.43 19.49
N VAL A 20 -6.46 -11.38 19.18
CA VAL A 20 -7.87 -11.51 18.76
C VAL A 20 -8.03 -11.34 17.23
N LEU A 21 -6.97 -10.91 16.54
CA LEU A 21 -7.01 -10.73 15.09
C LEU A 21 -7.05 -12.09 14.37
N PRO A 22 -7.93 -12.27 13.37
CA PRO A 22 -7.94 -13.46 12.53
C PRO A 22 -6.58 -13.65 11.83
N PRO A 23 -6.22 -14.87 11.42
CA PRO A 23 -4.89 -15.17 10.85
C PRO A 23 -4.50 -14.32 9.64
N SER A 24 -5.47 -13.72 8.95
CA SER A 24 -5.25 -12.72 7.90
C SER A 24 -4.68 -11.38 8.40
N PHE A 25 -4.75 -11.11 9.69
CA PHE A 25 -4.23 -9.91 10.36
C PHE A 25 -2.91 -10.13 11.12
N GLN A 26 -2.31 -11.32 10.99
CA GLN A 26 -1.03 -11.52 11.63
C GLN A 26 0.00 -10.53 11.06
N PRO A 27 0.71 -9.79 11.91
CA PRO A 27 1.75 -8.86 11.46
C PRO A 27 2.75 -9.63 10.60
N VAL A 28 2.99 -9.12 9.41
CA VAL A 28 3.92 -9.72 8.44
C VAL A 28 5.35 -9.60 8.99
N GLY A 29 5.80 -10.65 9.71
CA GLY A 29 7.09 -10.68 10.41
C GLY A 29 7.15 -9.63 11.52
N GLY A 30 7.32 -9.98 12.77
CA GLY A 30 7.21 -9.11 13.94
C GLY A 30 7.53 -7.63 13.73
N ILE A 31 7.03 -6.73 14.55
CA ILE A 31 7.27 -5.28 14.48
C ILE A 31 8.77 -5.03 14.67
N THR A 32 9.57 -5.30 13.66
CA THR A 32 11.03 -5.18 13.69
C THR A 32 11.54 -3.89 13.09
N THR A 33 10.70 -3.22 12.24
CA THR A 33 11.08 -1.98 11.57
C THR A 33 9.96 -0.95 11.78
N LEU A 34 10.32 0.17 12.39
CA LEU A 34 9.42 1.31 12.62
C LEU A 34 9.93 2.51 11.83
N GLY A 35 9.04 3.37 11.37
CA GLY A 35 9.40 4.66 10.80
C GLY A 35 8.95 4.86 9.36
N VAL A 36 9.72 5.67 8.63
CA VAL A 36 9.44 6.00 7.22
C VAL A 36 10.42 5.26 6.32
N GLN A 37 9.92 4.55 5.33
CA GLN A 37 10.72 3.79 4.37
C GLN A 37 10.32 4.16 2.94
N THR A 38 11.31 4.28 2.07
CA THR A 38 11.09 4.44 0.62
C THR A 38 11.85 3.36 -0.13
N TRP A 39 11.11 2.59 -0.93
CA TRP A 39 11.64 1.54 -1.78
C TRP A 39 11.58 1.98 -3.24
N MET A 40 12.68 1.86 -3.96
CA MET A 40 12.80 2.25 -5.37
C MET A 40 13.37 1.08 -6.19
N PRO A 41 12.54 0.08 -6.49
CA PRO A 41 12.94 -1.00 -7.37
C PRO A 41 13.26 -0.48 -8.77
N ASP A 42 14.05 -1.24 -9.50
CA ASP A 42 14.38 -1.02 -10.90
C ASP A 42 14.28 -2.34 -11.69
N ASN A 43 14.50 -2.32 -12.99
CA ASN A 43 14.39 -3.50 -13.85
C ASN A 43 15.39 -4.62 -13.51
N SER A 44 16.45 -4.33 -12.73
CA SER A 44 17.40 -5.33 -12.24
C SER A 44 16.93 -6.05 -10.97
N THR A 45 15.85 -5.56 -10.34
CA THR A 45 15.29 -6.14 -9.13
C THR A 45 14.71 -7.52 -9.45
N THR A 46 15.27 -8.57 -8.86
CA THR A 46 14.75 -9.93 -9.07
C THR A 46 13.43 -10.13 -8.29
N PRO A 47 12.50 -10.98 -8.77
CA PRO A 47 11.24 -11.24 -8.07
C PRO A 47 11.41 -11.69 -6.61
N ALA A 48 12.48 -12.43 -6.31
CA ALA A 48 12.80 -12.84 -4.93
C ALA A 48 13.22 -11.67 -4.04
N ALA A 49 13.83 -10.62 -4.61
CA ALA A 49 14.23 -9.40 -3.89
C ALA A 49 13.10 -8.35 -3.86
N ALA A 50 12.06 -8.51 -4.65
CA ALA A 50 10.93 -7.58 -4.76
C ALA A 50 9.88 -7.76 -3.64
N THR A 51 10.33 -8.12 -2.43
CA THR A 51 9.46 -8.26 -1.25
C THR A 51 9.88 -7.25 -0.19
N TYR A 52 9.02 -6.29 0.07
CA TYR A 52 9.25 -5.16 0.99
C TYR A 52 8.32 -5.26 2.18
N LYS A 53 8.84 -5.05 3.40
CA LYS A 53 8.06 -5.18 4.63
C LYS A 53 8.41 -4.08 5.63
N LEU A 54 7.38 -3.47 6.23
CA LEU A 54 7.49 -2.52 7.32
C LEU A 54 6.56 -2.94 8.46
N GLY A 55 7.04 -2.89 9.69
CA GLY A 55 6.23 -3.21 10.87
C GLY A 55 5.20 -2.13 11.15
N ALA A 56 5.64 -0.90 11.41
CA ALA A 56 4.73 0.21 11.61
C ALA A 56 5.34 1.53 11.09
N GLY A 57 4.49 2.38 10.51
CA GLY A 57 4.88 3.69 9.98
C GLY A 57 4.39 3.93 8.56
N GLU A 58 5.16 4.68 7.79
CA GLU A 58 4.85 5.07 6.42
C GLU A 58 5.82 4.41 5.45
N ALA A 59 5.30 3.74 4.43
CA ALA A 59 6.10 3.12 3.39
C ALA A 59 5.72 3.67 2.01
N THR A 60 6.70 3.97 1.19
CA THR A 60 6.50 4.38 -0.20
C THR A 60 7.18 3.39 -1.14
N LEU A 61 6.42 2.74 -2.00
CA LEU A 61 6.92 1.96 -3.12
C LEU A 61 6.87 2.84 -4.37
N ASN A 62 8.04 3.32 -4.81
CA ASN A 62 8.15 4.20 -5.96
C ASN A 62 8.67 3.44 -7.18
N LEU A 63 7.82 3.28 -8.19
CA LEU A 63 8.10 2.53 -9.41
C LEU A 63 8.75 3.37 -10.51
N ALA A 64 9.18 4.61 -10.23
CA ALA A 64 9.70 5.55 -11.22
C ALA A 64 10.98 5.07 -11.96
N ARG A 65 11.69 4.07 -11.44
CA ARG A 65 12.87 3.48 -12.06
C ARG A 65 12.59 2.23 -12.91
N ILE A 66 11.34 1.80 -12.96
CA ILE A 66 10.91 0.67 -13.78
C ILE A 66 10.48 1.20 -15.13
N THR A 67 10.92 0.53 -16.19
CA THR A 67 10.51 0.83 -17.57
C THR A 67 9.52 -0.23 -18.07
N SER A 68 8.76 0.10 -19.12
CA SER A 68 7.76 -0.78 -19.73
C SER A 68 8.31 -2.07 -20.37
N ASP A 69 9.63 -2.26 -20.37
CA ASP A 69 10.26 -3.52 -20.85
C ASP A 69 10.25 -4.63 -19.78
N ALA A 70 9.64 -4.36 -18.62
CA ALA A 70 9.52 -5.35 -17.55
C ALA A 70 8.42 -6.36 -17.89
N ASP A 71 8.79 -7.58 -18.26
CA ASP A 71 7.85 -8.68 -18.49
C ASP A 71 7.13 -9.06 -17.19
N ARG A 72 5.98 -8.44 -16.94
CA ARG A 72 5.06 -8.72 -15.82
C ARG A 72 5.77 -9.00 -14.49
N MET A 73 6.59 -8.06 -14.04
CA MET A 73 7.40 -8.19 -12.83
C MET A 73 6.52 -8.23 -11.56
N PRO A 74 6.50 -9.35 -10.81
CA PRO A 74 5.75 -9.42 -9.55
C PRO A 74 6.53 -8.72 -8.42
N MET A 75 5.82 -7.91 -7.61
CA MET A 75 6.33 -7.25 -6.42
C MET A 75 5.36 -7.38 -5.27
N SER A 76 5.88 -7.38 -4.04
CA SER A 76 5.06 -7.40 -2.84
C SER A 76 5.54 -6.34 -1.86
N ALA A 77 4.61 -5.51 -1.37
CA ALA A 77 4.86 -4.54 -0.32
C ALA A 77 3.83 -4.71 0.80
N ALA A 78 4.30 -4.76 2.05
CA ALA A 78 3.43 -4.97 3.19
C ALA A 78 3.80 -4.05 4.36
N VAL A 79 2.80 -3.44 4.97
CA VAL A 79 2.89 -2.65 6.20
C VAL A 79 1.92 -3.25 7.22
N SER A 80 2.41 -3.59 8.42
CA SER A 80 1.51 -4.15 9.43
C SER A 80 0.58 -3.09 10.00
N MET A 81 1.09 -1.85 10.23
CA MET A 81 0.31 -0.75 10.77
C MET A 81 0.80 0.59 10.20
N GLY A 82 -0.07 1.35 9.55
CA GLY A 82 0.26 2.66 9.00
C GLY A 82 -0.17 2.85 7.54
N GLU A 83 0.64 3.54 6.76
CA GLU A 83 0.32 3.89 5.37
C GLU A 83 1.29 3.22 4.39
N LEU A 84 0.74 2.72 3.29
CA LEU A 84 1.51 2.24 2.14
C LEU A 84 1.13 3.04 0.90
N THR A 85 2.04 3.86 0.42
CA THR A 85 1.88 4.60 -0.83
C THR A 85 2.55 3.87 -1.99
N VAL A 86 1.82 3.61 -3.07
CA VAL A 86 2.34 3.04 -4.31
C VAL A 86 2.34 4.13 -5.39
N ILE A 87 3.52 4.54 -5.86
CA ILE A 87 3.67 5.58 -6.89
C ILE A 87 3.89 4.92 -8.24
N VAL A 88 2.94 5.11 -9.14
CA VAL A 88 2.98 4.61 -10.51
C VAL A 88 3.46 5.74 -11.44
N PRO A 89 4.54 5.57 -12.20
CA PRO A 89 5.00 6.59 -13.15
C PRO A 89 4.13 6.61 -14.43
N ALA A 90 4.23 7.69 -15.18
CA ALA A 90 3.63 7.76 -16.51
C ALA A 90 4.26 6.74 -17.47
N GLY A 91 3.43 6.13 -18.32
CA GLY A 91 3.90 5.17 -19.34
C GLY A 91 4.13 3.74 -18.85
N LEU A 92 3.92 3.45 -17.57
CA LEU A 92 3.96 2.11 -17.01
C LEU A 92 2.53 1.62 -16.75
N THR A 93 2.22 0.39 -17.14
CA THR A 93 0.95 -0.25 -16.80
C THR A 93 1.16 -1.14 -15.57
N VAL A 94 0.45 -0.84 -14.48
CA VAL A 94 0.62 -1.53 -13.20
C VAL A 94 -0.71 -2.09 -12.73
N GLN A 95 -0.74 -3.39 -12.44
CA GLN A 95 -1.83 -4.00 -11.70
C GLN A 95 -1.49 -3.93 -10.20
N VAL A 96 -2.34 -3.28 -9.41
CA VAL A 96 -2.20 -3.19 -7.95
C VAL A 96 -3.27 -4.05 -7.29
N GLU A 97 -2.84 -5.09 -6.61
CA GLU A 97 -3.69 -5.93 -5.76
C GLU A 97 -3.59 -5.40 -4.33
N ALA A 98 -4.46 -4.46 -3.98
CA ALA A 98 -4.48 -3.80 -2.69
C ALA A 98 -5.37 -4.54 -1.70
N SER A 99 -4.87 -4.84 -0.51
CA SER A 99 -5.68 -5.40 0.58
C SER A 99 -5.38 -4.74 1.91
N ALA A 100 -6.42 -4.22 2.57
CA ALA A 100 -6.36 -3.66 3.91
C ALA A 100 -7.18 -4.53 4.86
N GLY A 101 -6.57 -4.89 5.98
CA GLY A 101 -7.27 -5.65 7.01
C GLY A 101 -8.32 -4.81 7.72
N LEU A 102 -7.94 -3.62 8.15
CA LEU A 102 -8.86 -2.59 8.64
C LEU A 102 -8.33 -1.23 8.20
N GLY A 103 -9.13 -0.49 7.44
CA GLY A 103 -8.73 0.83 6.94
C GLY A 103 -9.29 1.14 5.56
N ASP A 104 -8.48 1.82 4.75
CA ASP A 104 -8.91 2.36 3.47
C ASP A 104 -7.99 1.94 2.32
N VAL A 105 -8.55 1.80 1.12
CA VAL A 105 -7.83 1.79 -0.15
C VAL A 105 -8.28 3.01 -0.92
N SER A 106 -7.33 3.86 -1.29
CA SER A 106 -7.58 5.15 -1.92
C SER A 106 -6.71 5.33 -3.16
N GLU A 107 -7.14 6.20 -4.06
CA GLU A 107 -6.35 6.67 -5.21
C GLU A 107 -6.13 8.17 -5.16
N ARG A 108 -5.03 8.63 -5.73
CA ARG A 108 -4.74 10.05 -5.94
C ARG A 108 -4.14 10.31 -7.30
N THR A 109 -4.61 11.34 -7.95
CA THR A 109 -4.02 11.86 -9.18
C THR A 109 -3.10 13.02 -8.86
N LEU A 110 -1.85 12.96 -9.35
CA LEU A 110 -0.88 14.05 -9.26
C LEU A 110 -0.95 14.93 -10.51
N LYS A 111 -1.16 16.21 -10.33
CA LYS A 111 -1.04 17.19 -11.40
C LYS A 111 0.42 17.40 -11.80
N PRO A 112 0.70 17.83 -13.05
CA PRO A 112 2.05 18.16 -13.45
C PRO A 112 2.69 19.21 -12.52
N GLY A 113 3.87 18.88 -11.96
CA GLY A 113 4.58 19.75 -11.02
C GLY A 113 4.14 19.61 -9.54
N GLU A 114 3.12 18.81 -9.26
CA GLU A 114 2.72 18.50 -7.88
C GLU A 114 3.64 17.42 -7.32
N THR A 115 4.18 17.66 -6.11
CA THR A 115 4.95 16.67 -5.35
C THR A 115 4.09 16.10 -4.24
N LEU A 116 4.29 14.82 -3.93
CA LEU A 116 3.67 14.24 -2.74
C LEU A 116 4.18 14.96 -1.49
N PRO A 117 3.28 15.39 -0.60
CA PRO A 117 3.70 15.89 0.70
C PRO A 117 4.43 14.78 1.46
N ALA A 118 5.52 15.14 2.13
CA ALA A 118 6.39 14.20 2.84
C ALA A 118 5.71 13.47 4.01
N ASN A 119 4.54 13.92 4.44
CA ASN A 119 3.74 13.32 5.51
C ASN A 119 2.27 13.42 5.10
N SER A 120 1.77 12.42 4.38
CA SER A 120 0.38 12.38 3.91
C SER A 120 -0.59 11.79 4.95
N GLY A 121 -0.31 11.91 6.24
CA GLY A 121 -1.16 11.41 7.33
C GLY A 121 -2.57 12.02 7.40
N GLY A 122 -3.15 12.37 6.28
CA GLY A 122 -4.51 12.85 6.11
C GLY A 122 -4.90 12.83 4.64
N LYS A 123 -6.20 12.62 4.35
CA LYS A 123 -6.73 12.68 2.99
C LYS A 123 -6.40 14.03 2.35
N ALA A 124 -5.32 14.08 1.59
CA ALA A 124 -4.96 15.26 0.82
C ALA A 124 -6.03 15.54 -0.24
N ALA A 125 -6.20 16.80 -0.63
CA ALA A 125 -7.12 17.19 -1.69
C ALA A 125 -6.86 16.35 -2.96
N GLY A 126 -7.91 15.84 -3.59
CA GLY A 126 -7.81 14.99 -4.78
C GLY A 126 -7.63 13.49 -4.52
N THR A 127 -7.77 13.04 -3.28
CA THR A 127 -7.81 11.61 -2.95
C THR A 127 -9.24 11.09 -3.03
N THR A 128 -9.42 9.98 -3.75
CA THR A 128 -10.69 9.25 -3.86
C THR A 128 -10.59 7.93 -3.12
N THR A 129 -11.48 7.67 -2.17
CA THR A 129 -11.54 6.39 -1.46
C THR A 129 -12.25 5.35 -2.34
N LEU A 130 -11.59 4.25 -2.62
CA LEU A 130 -12.10 3.13 -3.42
C LEU A 130 -12.76 2.05 -2.54
N GLY A 131 -12.38 1.98 -1.28
CA GLY A 131 -12.98 1.08 -0.30
C GLY A 131 -12.51 1.43 1.10
N SER A 132 -13.41 1.24 2.09
CA SER A 132 -13.11 1.47 3.50
C SER A 132 -13.81 0.45 4.38
N GLY A 133 -13.21 0.12 5.53
CA GLY A 133 -13.76 -0.79 6.50
C GLY A 133 -12.83 -1.96 6.85
N ALA A 134 -13.42 -3.14 7.06
CA ALA A 134 -12.68 -4.36 7.40
C ALA A 134 -12.55 -5.27 6.18
N GLN A 135 -11.38 -5.90 6.03
CA GLN A 135 -11.08 -6.88 4.96
C GLN A 135 -11.37 -6.33 3.54
N ILE A 136 -10.84 -5.16 3.25
CA ILE A 136 -10.95 -4.54 1.93
C ILE A 136 -9.96 -5.19 0.99
N ALA A 137 -10.42 -5.61 -0.19
CA ALA A 137 -9.57 -6.04 -1.29
C ALA A 137 -10.00 -5.34 -2.58
N ARG A 138 -9.05 -4.78 -3.30
CA ARG A 138 -9.24 -4.10 -4.59
C ARG A 138 -8.15 -4.53 -5.56
N THR A 139 -8.53 -4.77 -6.79
CA THR A 139 -7.60 -4.97 -7.91
C THR A 139 -7.73 -3.80 -8.87
N LEU A 140 -6.70 -3.00 -8.96
CA LEU A 140 -6.68 -1.78 -9.74
C LEU A 140 -5.72 -1.96 -10.92
N LEU A 141 -6.14 -1.60 -12.11
CA LEU A 141 -5.26 -1.48 -13.26
C LEU A 141 -5.00 0.01 -13.51
N VAL A 142 -3.77 0.44 -13.32
CA VAL A 142 -3.29 1.80 -13.60
C VAL A 142 -2.54 1.77 -14.92
N GLY A 143 -3.01 2.53 -15.90
CA GLY A 143 -2.52 2.46 -17.27
C GLY A 143 -3.49 1.73 -18.19
N SER A 144 -3.03 1.35 -19.38
CA SER A 144 -3.83 0.69 -20.41
C SER A 144 -3.06 -0.49 -21.01
N GLY A 145 -3.75 -1.61 -21.22
CA GLY A 145 -3.15 -2.83 -21.81
C GLY A 145 -2.78 -3.86 -20.74
N ASP A 146 -1.87 -4.76 -21.11
CA ASP A 146 -1.35 -5.77 -20.19
C ASP A 146 -0.43 -5.14 -19.16
N PRO A 147 -0.44 -5.59 -17.89
CA PRO A 147 0.40 -5.01 -16.87
C PRO A 147 1.88 -5.39 -17.04
N ASP A 148 2.75 -4.39 -17.05
CA ASP A 148 4.21 -4.54 -16.99
C ASP A 148 4.65 -5.00 -15.59
N VAL A 149 3.93 -4.55 -14.56
CA VAL A 149 4.22 -4.83 -13.15
C VAL A 149 2.95 -5.26 -12.43
N VAL A 150 3.06 -6.25 -11.56
CA VAL A 150 1.99 -6.66 -10.65
C VAL A 150 2.45 -6.42 -9.21
N VAL A 151 1.80 -5.48 -8.52
CA VAL A 151 2.10 -5.13 -7.14
C VAL A 151 1.05 -5.70 -6.21
N THR A 152 1.46 -6.59 -5.30
CA THR A 152 0.63 -7.01 -4.18
C THR A 152 0.91 -6.09 -2.98
N ALA A 153 -0.01 -5.16 -2.71
CA ALA A 153 0.07 -4.19 -1.63
C ALA A 153 -0.81 -4.62 -0.44
N LYS A 154 -0.22 -4.76 0.75
CA LYS A 154 -0.94 -5.20 1.95
C LYS A 154 -0.73 -4.26 3.11
N VAL A 155 -1.82 -3.88 3.79
CA VAL A 155 -1.78 -3.15 5.06
C VAL A 155 -2.66 -3.88 6.07
N GLY A 156 -2.12 -4.14 7.26
CA GLY A 156 -2.89 -4.75 8.35
C GLY A 156 -3.91 -3.77 8.91
N LEU A 157 -3.42 -2.65 9.41
CA LEU A 157 -4.24 -1.53 9.94
C LEU A 157 -3.76 -0.24 9.30
N GLY A 158 -4.61 0.48 8.57
CA GLY A 158 -4.27 1.77 7.98
C GLY A 158 -4.71 1.95 6.53
N GLU A 159 -3.92 2.66 5.72
CA GLU A 159 -4.32 3.05 4.38
C GLU A 159 -3.35 2.54 3.31
N ILE A 160 -3.90 2.17 2.16
CA ILE A 160 -3.15 1.98 0.91
C ILE A 160 -3.54 3.12 -0.03
N LEU A 161 -2.55 3.91 -0.43
CA LEU A 161 -2.71 5.01 -1.37
C LEU A 161 -2.03 4.69 -2.69
N VAL A 162 -2.80 4.61 -3.77
CA VAL A 162 -2.26 4.46 -5.12
C VAL A 162 -2.19 5.83 -5.79
N VAL A 163 -0.98 6.24 -6.15
CA VAL A 163 -0.70 7.55 -6.74
C VAL A 163 -0.35 7.39 -8.20
N ARG A 164 -1.02 8.13 -9.06
CA ARG A 164 -0.81 8.12 -10.51
C ARG A 164 -0.71 9.54 -11.08
N PRO A 165 0.01 9.74 -12.19
CA PRO A 165 0.02 11.03 -12.88
C PRO A 165 -1.34 11.34 -13.51
N ASP A 166 -1.61 12.63 -13.67
CA ASP A 166 -2.80 13.09 -14.40
C ASP A 166 -2.81 12.55 -15.84
N GLY A 167 -4.00 12.20 -16.31
CA GLY A 167 -4.20 11.59 -17.63
C GLY A 167 -3.93 10.07 -17.70
N THR A 168 -3.39 9.45 -16.66
CA THR A 168 -3.24 7.98 -16.61
C THR A 168 -4.57 7.35 -16.19
N PRO A 169 -5.18 6.46 -17.00
CA PRO A 169 -6.43 5.80 -16.63
C PRO A 169 -6.25 4.87 -15.43
N ILE A 170 -7.32 4.69 -14.65
CA ILE A 170 -7.40 3.66 -13.63
C ILE A 170 -8.71 2.89 -13.80
N THR A 171 -8.64 1.57 -13.67
CA THR A 171 -9.80 0.68 -13.76
C THR A 171 -9.84 -0.21 -12.53
N ASP A 172 -10.94 -0.20 -11.79
CA ASP A 172 -11.19 -1.16 -10.71
C ASP A 172 -11.71 -2.48 -11.32
N LEU A 173 -10.87 -3.49 -11.32
CA LEU A 173 -11.16 -4.82 -11.84
C LEU A 173 -11.97 -5.67 -10.85
N THR A 174 -12.07 -5.26 -9.59
CA THR A 174 -12.79 -5.99 -8.54
C THR A 174 -14.27 -6.15 -8.87
N THR A 175 -14.85 -5.16 -9.54
CA THR A 175 -16.27 -5.11 -9.91
C THR A 175 -16.61 -5.87 -11.21
N THR A 176 -15.62 -6.23 -12.02
CA THR A 176 -15.85 -6.83 -13.33
C THR A 176 -16.20 -8.33 -13.26
N GLY A 177 -15.93 -9.01 -12.14
CA GLY A 177 -16.18 -10.44 -11.94
C GLY A 177 -17.60 -10.83 -11.51
N ALA A 178 -18.54 -9.89 -11.36
CA ALA A 178 -19.89 -10.14 -10.83
C ALA A 178 -21.00 -10.13 -11.90
N ARG A 179 -20.68 -10.38 -13.18
CA ARG A 179 -21.69 -10.54 -14.25
C ARG A 179 -21.46 -11.84 -15.00
N SER A 180 -22.04 -12.89 -14.49
CA SER A 180 -22.42 -14.09 -15.26
C SER A 180 -23.59 -14.77 -14.57
#